data_a801b377ea00b4d43225775edccc6600
#
_entry.id   a801b377ea00b4d43225775edccc6600
#
_cell.length_a   1.000
_cell.length_b   1.000
_cell.length_c   1.000
_cell.angle_alpha   90.00
_cell.angle_beta   90.00
_cell.angle_gamma   90.00
#
_symmetry.space_group_name_H-M   'P 1'
#
loop_
_entity.id
_entity.type
_entity.pdbx_description
1 polymer ?
#
loop_
_entity_poly.entity_id
_entity_poly.type
_entity_poly.pdbx_seq_one_letter_code
_entity_poly.pdbx_strand_id
1 'polypeptide(L)'
;MKQSTKKTSPWAWIPTLYFAQGLPYVAVMTISVIMYKRLGISNTDIALYTGWLYLPWVIKPFWSPFVDLIKTKRWWTVVMQYILAFALAGIAFSIPTPFFFQLTLAVFWIVGFTSATHDIAADGFYMHALTEHEQSLYVGIRSTFYRIATVAGQGLLVIIAGLIETGTGLEPAMLQVQASPSYTNTLTLPDFEDTNIDTQKEAYFVYTSPIVQAGVTATADNDSVDIKTRIAELEKAVKASNIANHFVPAEKAK
;
A
#
# COMPACT_ATOMS: atom_id res chain seq x y z
N MET A 1 7.64 40.00 -39.04
CA MET A 1 6.65 40.01 -37.95
C MET A 1 6.96 38.87 -37.00
N LYS A 2 7.59 39.16 -35.85
CA LYS A 2 7.73 38.14 -34.76
C LYS A 2 6.39 37.96 -34.14
N GLN A 3 5.76 36.82 -34.35
CA GLN A 3 4.58 36.42 -33.54
C GLN A 3 5.02 36.39 -32.07
N SER A 4 4.52 37.33 -31.29
CA SER A 4 4.60 37.30 -29.84
C SER A 4 3.80 36.10 -29.37
N THR A 5 4.43 34.95 -29.22
CA THR A 5 3.80 33.82 -28.55
C THR A 5 3.53 34.26 -27.11
N LYS A 6 2.27 34.41 -26.78
CA LYS A 6 1.77 34.78 -25.44
C LYS A 6 2.38 33.79 -24.44
N LYS A 7 3.37 34.24 -23.66
CA LYS A 7 4.07 33.40 -22.67
C LYS A 7 3.06 32.96 -21.64
N THR A 8 2.76 31.69 -21.55
CA THR A 8 1.82 31.15 -20.56
C THR A 8 2.35 31.45 -19.15
N SER A 9 1.53 31.96 -18.26
CA SER A 9 1.94 32.27 -16.90
C SER A 9 2.49 31.00 -16.20
N PRO A 10 3.63 31.09 -15.50
CA PRO A 10 4.19 29.95 -14.75
C PRO A 10 3.23 29.36 -13.72
N TRP A 11 2.35 30.18 -13.14
CA TRP A 11 1.27 29.73 -12.23
C TRP A 11 0.29 28.76 -12.87
N ALA A 12 0.15 28.77 -14.18
CA ALA A 12 -0.80 27.89 -14.87
C ALA A 12 -0.31 26.44 -14.99
N TRP A 13 1.01 26.20 -14.87
CA TRP A 13 1.55 24.87 -15.12
C TRP A 13 2.48 24.35 -14.00
N ILE A 14 3.19 25.19 -13.24
CA ILE A 14 4.08 24.75 -12.17
C ILE A 14 3.34 23.97 -11.09
N PRO A 15 2.22 24.48 -10.52
CA PRO A 15 1.49 23.75 -9.49
C PRO A 15 1.03 22.37 -9.93
N THR A 16 0.43 22.28 -11.10
CA THR A 16 -0.12 21.00 -11.61
C THR A 16 0.99 20.02 -12.00
N LEU A 17 2.10 20.51 -12.58
CA LEU A 17 3.24 19.68 -12.97
C LEU A 17 3.89 19.02 -11.74
N TYR A 18 4.20 19.80 -10.71
CA TYR A 18 4.87 19.30 -9.52
C TYR A 18 3.91 18.52 -8.59
N PHE A 19 2.63 18.82 -8.61
CA PHE A 19 1.63 17.96 -7.98
C PHE A 19 1.57 16.58 -8.67
N ALA A 20 1.50 16.55 -10.00
CA ALA A 20 1.51 15.30 -10.77
C ALA A 20 2.81 14.50 -10.59
N GLN A 21 3.95 15.17 -10.35
CA GLN A 21 5.24 14.53 -10.11
C GLN A 21 5.28 13.79 -8.75
N GLY A 22 4.62 14.31 -7.71
CA GLY A 22 4.64 13.71 -6.38
C GLY A 22 3.80 12.43 -6.25
N LEU A 23 2.72 12.29 -7.02
CA LEU A 23 1.80 11.17 -6.89
C LEU A 23 2.40 9.79 -7.23
N PRO A 24 3.14 9.60 -8.34
CA PRO A 24 3.72 8.30 -8.66
C PRO A 24 4.77 7.85 -7.63
N TYR A 25 5.53 8.78 -7.07
CA TYR A 25 6.46 8.48 -5.99
C TYR A 25 5.74 7.88 -4.77
N VAL A 26 4.62 8.48 -4.35
CA VAL A 26 3.80 7.96 -3.25
C VAL A 26 3.20 6.60 -3.59
N ALA A 27 2.72 6.43 -4.82
CA ALA A 27 2.18 5.15 -5.27
C ALA A 27 3.22 4.02 -5.14
N VAL A 28 4.47 4.27 -5.55
CA VAL A 28 5.55 3.29 -5.47
C VAL A 28 6.03 3.07 -4.04
N MET A 29 6.22 4.14 -3.24
CA MET A 29 6.87 4.05 -1.94
C MET A 29 5.92 3.76 -0.77
N THR A 30 4.67 4.18 -0.86
CA THR A 30 3.72 4.06 0.26
C THR A 30 2.57 3.15 -0.08
N ILE A 31 1.89 3.40 -1.22
CA ILE A 31 0.68 2.65 -1.57
C ILE A 31 1.01 1.20 -1.91
N SER A 32 2.13 0.93 -2.57
CA SER A 32 2.57 -0.45 -2.85
C SER A 32 2.72 -1.28 -1.57
N VAL A 33 3.34 -0.72 -0.54
CA VAL A 33 3.54 -1.38 0.75
C VAL A 33 2.21 -1.68 1.44
N ILE A 34 1.31 -0.67 1.48
CA ILE A 34 -0.03 -0.83 2.07
C ILE A 34 -0.83 -1.87 1.29
N MET A 35 -0.80 -1.81 -0.04
CA MET A 35 -1.48 -2.75 -0.93
C MET A 35 -1.01 -4.19 -0.70
N TYR A 36 0.31 -4.43 -0.73
CA TYR A 36 0.85 -5.77 -0.50
C TYR A 36 0.53 -6.29 0.90
N LYS A 37 0.56 -5.42 1.92
CA LYS A 37 0.16 -5.82 3.27
C LYS A 37 -1.31 -6.24 3.35
N ARG A 38 -2.19 -5.51 2.67
CA ARG A 38 -3.62 -5.83 2.58
C ARG A 38 -3.89 -7.10 1.79
N LEU A 39 -3.04 -7.42 0.82
CA LEU A 39 -3.11 -8.65 0.01
C LEU A 39 -2.38 -9.84 0.65
N GLY A 40 -2.00 -9.75 1.93
CA GLY A 40 -1.46 -10.88 2.69
C GLY A 40 0.02 -11.18 2.48
N ILE A 41 0.76 -10.36 1.74
CA ILE A 41 2.20 -10.57 1.52
C ILE A 41 2.97 -10.40 2.84
N SER A 42 3.95 -11.26 3.09
CA SER A 42 4.76 -11.23 4.30
C SER A 42 5.54 -9.91 4.45
N ASN A 43 5.74 -9.45 5.70
CA ASN A 43 6.51 -8.22 5.94
C ASN A 43 7.95 -8.32 5.43
N THR A 44 8.52 -9.52 5.44
CA THR A 44 9.88 -9.78 4.93
C THR A 44 9.94 -9.59 3.42
N ASP A 45 8.99 -10.15 2.67
CA ASP A 45 8.93 -10.01 1.22
C ASP A 45 8.64 -8.57 0.81
N ILE A 46 7.70 -7.91 1.50
CA ILE A 46 7.43 -6.48 1.27
C ILE A 46 8.72 -5.68 1.42
N ALA A 47 9.43 -5.80 2.55
CA ALA A 47 10.66 -5.06 2.79
C ALA A 47 11.75 -5.37 1.74
N LEU A 48 11.91 -6.66 1.39
CA LEU A 48 12.92 -7.10 0.44
C LEU A 48 12.67 -6.54 -0.97
N TYR A 49 11.46 -6.67 -1.48
CA TYR A 49 11.16 -6.34 -2.88
C TYR A 49 10.81 -4.86 -3.08
N THR A 50 10.07 -4.23 -2.15
CA THR A 50 9.70 -2.82 -2.31
C THR A 50 10.86 -1.87 -2.00
N GLY A 51 11.81 -2.29 -1.16
CA GLY A 51 13.01 -1.49 -0.88
C GLY A 51 13.83 -1.16 -2.14
N TRP A 52 13.86 -2.05 -3.11
CA TRP A 52 14.56 -1.84 -4.37
C TRP A 52 13.83 -0.90 -5.34
N LEU A 53 12.54 -0.68 -5.16
CA LEU A 53 11.75 0.22 -6.01
C LEU A 53 12.21 1.69 -5.95
N TYR A 54 13.03 2.05 -4.95
CA TYR A 54 13.65 3.39 -4.87
C TYR A 54 14.82 3.57 -5.83
N LEU A 55 15.40 2.48 -6.33
CA LEU A 55 16.60 2.49 -7.15
C LEU A 55 16.50 3.39 -8.41
N PRO A 56 15.38 3.47 -9.15
CA PRO A 56 15.26 4.37 -10.30
C PRO A 56 15.59 5.83 -9.98
N TRP A 57 15.19 6.34 -8.82
CA TRP A 57 15.50 7.73 -8.44
C TRP A 57 16.96 7.94 -8.07
N VAL A 58 17.63 6.91 -7.54
CA VAL A 58 19.08 6.96 -7.21
C VAL A 58 19.93 6.97 -8.47
N ILE A 59 19.60 6.10 -9.43
CA ILE A 59 20.42 5.91 -10.64
C ILE A 59 19.98 6.81 -11.81
N LYS A 60 18.96 7.67 -11.65
CA LYS A 60 18.50 8.59 -12.70
C LYS A 60 19.59 9.42 -13.39
N PRO A 61 20.72 9.83 -12.73
CA PRO A 61 21.79 10.57 -13.42
C PRO A 61 22.41 9.81 -14.60
N PHE A 62 22.37 8.46 -14.59
CA PHE A 62 22.97 7.66 -15.67
C PHE A 62 22.24 7.81 -17.01
N TRP A 63 20.92 8.04 -17.01
CA TRP A 63 20.16 8.23 -18.24
C TRP A 63 19.65 9.67 -18.46
N SER A 64 19.86 10.56 -17.50
CA SER A 64 19.50 11.98 -17.65
C SER A 64 20.05 12.60 -18.94
N PRO A 65 21.31 12.34 -19.36
CA PRO A 65 21.83 12.88 -20.63
C PRO A 65 21.04 12.45 -21.87
N PHE A 66 20.48 11.22 -21.87
CA PHE A 66 19.66 10.77 -23.00
C PHE A 66 18.35 11.53 -23.09
N VAL A 67 17.73 11.86 -21.95
CA VAL A 67 16.52 12.70 -21.89
C VAL A 67 16.81 14.12 -22.38
N ASP A 68 18.06 14.59 -22.23
CA ASP A 68 18.49 15.91 -22.72
C ASP A 68 18.76 15.92 -24.22
N LEU A 69 19.28 14.84 -24.77
CA LEU A 69 19.66 14.73 -26.17
C LEU A 69 18.51 14.35 -27.09
N ILE A 70 17.56 13.55 -26.60
CA ILE A 70 16.49 12.96 -27.41
C ILE A 70 15.19 13.74 -27.15
N LYS A 71 14.66 14.43 -28.17
CA LYS A 71 13.39 15.14 -28.07
C LYS A 71 13.38 16.32 -27.08
N THR A 72 12.25 16.99 -27.00
CA THR A 72 12.05 18.15 -26.10
C THR A 72 11.63 17.71 -24.71
N LYS A 73 11.97 18.48 -23.68
CA LYS A 73 11.56 18.24 -22.30
C LYS A 73 10.03 18.13 -22.16
N ARG A 74 9.29 18.98 -22.88
CA ARG A 74 7.82 18.94 -22.92
C ARG A 74 7.30 17.61 -23.47
N TRP A 75 7.94 17.06 -24.52
CA TRP A 75 7.55 15.78 -25.09
C TRP A 75 7.75 14.66 -24.08
N TRP A 76 8.92 14.60 -23.44
CA TRP A 76 9.19 13.61 -22.40
C TRP A 76 8.18 13.69 -21.24
N THR A 77 7.92 14.90 -20.72
CA THR A 77 6.95 15.10 -19.64
C THR A 77 5.58 14.52 -19.99
N VAL A 78 5.06 14.85 -21.18
CA VAL A 78 3.72 14.38 -21.60
C VAL A 78 3.69 12.87 -21.81
N VAL A 79 4.70 12.32 -22.52
CA VAL A 79 4.76 10.87 -22.77
C VAL A 79 4.88 10.07 -21.48
N MET A 80 5.75 10.51 -20.55
CA MET A 80 5.89 9.83 -19.27
C MET A 80 4.59 9.88 -18.44
N GLN A 81 3.82 10.97 -18.49
CA GLN A 81 2.51 11.04 -17.83
C GLN A 81 1.51 10.02 -18.40
N TYR A 82 1.47 9.82 -19.71
CA TYR A 82 0.62 8.78 -20.30
C TYR A 82 1.08 7.38 -19.88
N ILE A 83 2.38 7.09 -19.92
CA ILE A 83 2.92 5.79 -19.49
C ILE A 83 2.58 5.55 -18.02
N LEU A 84 2.73 6.56 -17.14
CA LEU A 84 2.36 6.49 -15.73
C LEU A 84 0.87 6.15 -15.56
N ALA A 85 -0.01 6.81 -16.30
CA ALA A 85 -1.45 6.57 -16.22
C ALA A 85 -1.79 5.12 -16.63
N PHE A 86 -1.23 4.62 -17.74
CA PHE A 86 -1.43 3.24 -18.17
C PHE A 86 -0.81 2.23 -17.21
N ALA A 87 0.36 2.51 -16.66
CA ALA A 87 1.01 1.62 -15.71
C ALA A 87 0.21 1.53 -14.39
N LEU A 88 -0.28 2.66 -13.86
CA LEU A 88 -1.13 2.65 -12.66
C LEU A 88 -2.45 1.90 -12.90
N ALA A 89 -3.08 2.06 -14.07
CA ALA A 89 -4.21 1.24 -14.47
C ALA A 89 -3.83 -0.25 -14.58
N GLY A 90 -2.65 -0.55 -15.12
CA GLY A 90 -2.11 -1.91 -15.23
C GLY A 90 -1.96 -2.60 -13.87
N ILE A 91 -1.58 -1.86 -12.81
CA ILE A 91 -1.53 -2.41 -11.44
C ILE A 91 -2.92 -2.90 -11.03
N ALA A 92 -3.96 -2.08 -11.23
CA ALA A 92 -5.33 -2.45 -10.86
C ALA A 92 -5.81 -3.72 -11.59
N PHE A 93 -5.51 -3.85 -12.88
CA PHE A 93 -5.84 -5.03 -13.66
C PHE A 93 -5.01 -6.27 -13.32
N SER A 94 -3.85 -6.08 -12.69
CA SER A 94 -2.96 -7.18 -12.30
C SER A 94 -3.37 -7.83 -10.99
N ILE A 95 -4.08 -7.13 -10.09
CA ILE A 95 -4.48 -7.63 -8.77
C ILE A 95 -5.28 -8.94 -8.84
N PRO A 96 -6.30 -9.11 -9.71
CA PRO A 96 -7.10 -10.32 -9.73
C PRO A 96 -6.42 -11.52 -10.39
N THR A 97 -5.13 -11.44 -10.72
CA THR A 97 -4.40 -12.54 -11.37
C THR A 97 -3.69 -13.44 -10.35
N PRO A 98 -3.50 -14.74 -10.64
CA PRO A 98 -2.80 -15.65 -9.71
C PRO A 98 -1.33 -15.27 -9.48
N PHE A 99 -0.72 -14.50 -10.37
CA PHE A 99 0.65 -13.99 -10.25
C PHE A 99 0.70 -12.51 -9.89
N PHE A 100 -0.30 -12.01 -9.16
CA PHE A 100 -0.47 -10.58 -8.89
C PHE A 100 0.79 -9.92 -8.29
N PHE A 101 1.49 -10.60 -7.37
CA PHE A 101 2.66 -10.03 -6.70
C PHE A 101 3.79 -9.73 -7.68
N GLN A 102 4.17 -10.71 -8.50
CA GLN A 102 5.25 -10.56 -9.48
C GLN A 102 4.87 -9.53 -10.56
N LEU A 103 3.62 -9.59 -11.02
CA LEU A 103 3.14 -8.73 -12.09
C LEU A 103 3.02 -7.28 -11.62
N THR A 104 2.40 -7.03 -10.47
CA THR A 104 2.30 -5.69 -9.90
C THR A 104 3.68 -5.13 -9.55
N LEU A 105 4.60 -5.95 -9.03
CA LEU A 105 5.98 -5.54 -8.75
C LEU A 105 6.70 -5.10 -10.04
N ALA A 106 6.57 -5.86 -11.12
CA ALA A 106 7.14 -5.48 -12.41
C ALA A 106 6.54 -4.16 -12.93
N VAL A 107 5.24 -3.96 -12.78
CA VAL A 107 4.60 -2.70 -13.17
C VAL A 107 5.05 -1.54 -12.26
N PHE A 108 5.23 -1.75 -10.95
CA PHE A 108 5.81 -0.73 -10.07
C PHE A 108 7.23 -0.33 -10.46
N TRP A 109 8.03 -1.27 -10.96
CA TRP A 109 9.33 -0.93 -11.55
C TRP A 109 9.18 0.00 -12.75
N ILE A 110 8.23 -0.28 -13.64
CA ILE A 110 7.93 0.60 -14.79
C ILE A 110 7.48 1.98 -14.29
N VAL A 111 6.60 2.05 -13.29
CA VAL A 111 6.17 3.31 -12.66
C VAL A 111 7.36 4.07 -12.09
N GLY A 112 8.27 3.40 -11.37
CA GLY A 112 9.47 3.99 -10.79
C GLY A 112 10.40 4.60 -11.83
N PHE A 113 10.75 3.86 -12.88
CA PHE A 113 11.61 4.36 -13.97
C PHE A 113 10.94 5.49 -14.76
N THR A 114 9.64 5.35 -15.03
CA THR A 114 8.87 6.37 -15.74
C THR A 114 8.76 7.66 -14.92
N SER A 115 8.50 7.54 -13.61
CA SER A 115 8.44 8.66 -12.70
C SER A 115 9.79 9.37 -12.57
N ALA A 116 10.89 8.62 -12.41
CA ALA A 116 12.23 9.19 -12.36
C ALA A 116 12.60 9.91 -13.67
N THR A 117 12.16 9.39 -14.82
CA THR A 117 12.36 10.04 -16.13
C THR A 117 11.47 11.29 -16.27
N HIS A 118 10.23 11.23 -15.78
CA HIS A 118 9.34 12.39 -15.71
C HIS A 118 9.95 13.52 -14.88
N ASP A 119 10.57 13.20 -13.74
CA ASP A 119 11.25 14.17 -12.89
C ASP A 119 12.36 14.91 -13.65
N ILE A 120 13.23 14.16 -14.36
CA ILE A 120 14.30 14.75 -15.18
C ILE A 120 13.72 15.70 -16.23
N ALA A 121 12.64 15.27 -16.89
CA ALA A 121 12.01 16.07 -17.93
C ALA A 121 11.31 17.31 -17.38
N ALA A 122 10.58 17.17 -16.27
CA ALA A 122 9.87 18.26 -15.62
C ALA A 122 10.83 19.33 -15.06
N ASP A 123 11.90 18.91 -14.40
CA ASP A 123 12.91 19.81 -13.87
C ASP A 123 13.68 20.50 -15.01
N GLY A 124 14.02 19.77 -16.07
CA GLY A 124 14.61 20.36 -17.27
C GLY A 124 13.69 21.36 -17.97
N PHE A 125 12.38 21.04 -18.05
CA PHE A 125 11.38 21.96 -18.59
C PHE A 125 11.27 23.24 -17.76
N TYR A 126 11.26 23.12 -16.43
CA TYR A 126 11.26 24.24 -15.49
C TYR A 126 12.44 25.17 -15.72
N MET A 127 13.66 24.61 -15.84
CA MET A 127 14.88 25.40 -16.08
C MET A 127 14.89 26.10 -17.45
N HIS A 128 14.36 25.45 -18.50
CA HIS A 128 14.35 26.05 -19.83
C HIS A 128 13.21 27.04 -20.08
N ALA A 129 12.09 26.88 -19.40
CA ALA A 129 10.91 27.71 -19.59
C ALA A 129 10.96 29.05 -18.82
N LEU A 130 11.79 29.13 -17.77
CA LEU A 130 11.86 30.25 -16.84
C LEU A 130 13.22 30.95 -16.88
N THR A 131 13.22 32.24 -16.65
CA THR A 131 14.43 33.01 -16.36
C THR A 131 14.96 32.69 -14.96
N GLU A 132 16.24 32.97 -14.68
CA GLU A 132 16.82 32.73 -13.34
C GLU A 132 16.03 33.41 -12.21
N HIS A 133 15.56 34.64 -12.48
CA HIS A 133 14.70 35.34 -11.52
C HIS A 133 13.36 34.64 -11.29
N GLU A 134 12.70 34.19 -12.35
CA GLU A 134 11.45 33.41 -12.23
C GLU A 134 11.71 32.07 -11.52
N GLN A 135 12.80 31.38 -11.81
CA GLN A 135 13.17 30.13 -11.12
C GLN A 135 13.30 30.34 -9.61
N SER A 136 13.94 31.42 -9.19
CA SER A 136 14.08 31.76 -7.76
C SER A 136 12.74 32.04 -7.09
N LEU A 137 11.81 32.70 -7.79
CA LEU A 137 10.47 32.98 -7.27
C LEU A 137 9.61 31.72 -7.14
N TYR A 138 9.69 30.81 -8.10
CA TYR A 138 8.83 29.63 -8.16
C TYR A 138 9.42 28.38 -7.48
N VAL A 139 10.66 28.40 -6.98
CA VAL A 139 11.26 27.23 -6.31
C VAL A 139 10.47 26.79 -5.06
N GLY A 140 9.97 27.75 -4.28
CA GLY A 140 9.13 27.45 -3.12
C GLY A 140 7.78 26.84 -3.52
N ILE A 141 7.18 27.38 -4.58
CA ILE A 141 5.87 26.92 -5.10
C ILE A 141 5.97 25.47 -5.61
N ARG A 142 6.98 25.16 -6.41
CA ARG A 142 7.19 23.78 -6.88
C ARG A 142 7.34 22.79 -5.73
N SER A 143 8.15 23.13 -4.72
CA SER A 143 8.36 22.30 -3.54
C SER A 143 7.08 22.12 -2.71
N THR A 144 6.30 23.17 -2.59
CA THR A 144 5.01 23.15 -1.86
C THR A 144 4.02 22.21 -2.55
N PHE A 145 3.82 22.33 -3.85
CA PHE A 145 2.87 21.48 -4.58
C PHE A 145 3.31 20.03 -4.64
N TYR A 146 4.61 19.76 -4.73
CA TYR A 146 5.14 18.40 -4.58
C TYR A 146 4.82 17.81 -3.20
N ARG A 147 5.01 18.58 -2.11
CA ARG A 147 4.67 18.15 -0.75
C ARG A 147 3.17 17.97 -0.56
N ILE A 148 2.35 18.86 -1.10
CA ILE A 148 0.88 18.70 -1.08
C ILE A 148 0.50 17.39 -1.76
N ALA A 149 1.10 17.05 -2.90
CA ALA A 149 0.85 15.79 -3.60
C ALA A 149 1.25 14.57 -2.75
N THR A 150 2.40 14.62 -2.08
CA THR A 150 2.85 13.50 -1.23
C THR A 150 1.94 13.31 -0.02
N VAL A 151 1.53 14.39 0.66
CA VAL A 151 0.59 14.33 1.79
C VAL A 151 -0.79 13.86 1.34
N ALA A 152 -1.30 14.41 0.22
CA ALA A 152 -2.58 14.00 -0.34
C ALA A 152 -2.56 12.54 -0.79
N GLY A 153 -1.47 12.09 -1.42
CA GLY A 153 -1.33 10.70 -1.84
C GLY A 153 -1.27 9.73 -0.67
N GLN A 154 -0.55 10.07 0.40
CA GLN A 154 -0.44 9.21 1.58
C GLN A 154 -1.73 9.20 2.44
N GLY A 155 -2.41 10.32 2.55
CA GLY A 155 -3.61 10.45 3.38
C GLY A 155 -4.90 10.25 2.59
N LEU A 156 -5.17 11.12 1.62
CA LEU A 156 -6.44 11.15 0.91
C LEU A 156 -6.72 9.86 0.13
N LEU A 157 -5.72 9.31 -0.58
CA LEU A 157 -5.91 8.06 -1.34
C LEU A 157 -6.21 6.88 -0.41
N VAL A 158 -5.55 6.81 0.76
CA VAL A 158 -5.82 5.76 1.75
C VAL A 158 -7.21 5.92 2.36
N ILE A 159 -7.63 7.15 2.67
CA ILE A 159 -8.99 7.43 3.15
C ILE A 159 -10.04 7.04 2.10
N ILE A 160 -9.84 7.42 0.83
CA ILE A 160 -10.76 7.05 -0.25
C ILE A 160 -10.82 5.53 -0.41
N ALA A 161 -9.68 4.84 -0.38
CA ALA A 161 -9.64 3.39 -0.44
C ALA A 161 -10.43 2.74 0.72
N GLY A 162 -10.26 3.25 1.95
CA GLY A 162 -11.03 2.79 3.11
C GLY A 162 -12.53 3.06 2.98
N LEU A 163 -12.94 4.22 2.44
CA LEU A 163 -14.35 4.51 2.19
C LEU A 163 -14.97 3.60 1.12
N ILE A 164 -14.22 3.28 0.07
CA ILE A 164 -14.67 2.33 -0.94
C ILE A 164 -14.78 0.92 -0.33
N GLU A 165 -13.77 0.50 0.44
CA GLU A 165 -13.77 -0.79 1.14
C GLU A 165 -14.99 -0.95 2.06
N THR A 166 -15.32 0.08 2.86
CA THR A 166 -16.50 0.06 3.73
C THR A 166 -17.83 0.05 2.97
N GLY A 167 -17.87 0.64 1.78
CA GLY A 167 -19.07 0.69 0.95
C GLY A 167 -19.28 -0.53 0.05
N THR A 168 -18.22 -1.27 -0.27
CA THR A 168 -18.23 -2.41 -1.20
C THR A 168 -17.77 -3.72 -0.56
N GLY A 169 -17.24 -3.65 0.66
CA GLY A 169 -16.78 -4.81 1.42
C GLY A 169 -17.92 -5.67 1.92
N LEU A 170 -17.59 -6.89 2.35
CA LEU A 170 -18.54 -7.75 3.04
C LEU A 170 -18.97 -7.10 4.35
N GLU A 171 -20.25 -7.25 4.71
CA GLU A 171 -20.76 -6.78 6.00
C GLU A 171 -19.95 -7.40 7.14
N PRO A 172 -19.58 -6.62 8.19
CA PRO A 172 -18.85 -7.15 9.33
C PRO A 172 -19.67 -8.26 10.00
N ALA A 173 -19.07 -9.45 10.14
CA ALA A 173 -19.71 -10.56 10.83
C ALA A 173 -19.90 -10.21 12.31
N MET A 174 -21.14 -10.16 12.76
CA MET A 174 -21.50 -9.95 14.18
C MET A 174 -21.41 -11.29 14.91
N LEU A 175 -20.32 -11.50 15.66
CA LEU A 175 -20.15 -12.66 16.52
C LEU A 175 -20.83 -12.41 17.87
N GLN A 176 -21.94 -13.10 18.13
CA GLN A 176 -22.52 -13.16 19.47
C GLN A 176 -21.95 -14.37 20.21
N VAL A 177 -21.15 -14.13 21.21
CA VAL A 177 -20.64 -15.18 22.10
C VAL A 177 -21.50 -15.23 23.33
N GLN A 178 -22.25 -16.33 23.51
CA GLN A 178 -23.03 -16.61 24.73
C GLN A 178 -22.30 -17.69 25.52
N ALA A 179 -21.83 -17.34 26.70
CA ALA A 179 -21.32 -18.31 27.67
C ALA A 179 -22.47 -18.87 28.49
N SER A 180 -22.69 -20.17 28.43
CA SER A 180 -23.70 -20.86 29.28
C SER A 180 -23.04 -22.03 30.02
N PRO A 181 -23.25 -22.17 31.32
CA PRO A 181 -22.68 -23.27 32.11
C PRO A 181 -23.20 -24.66 31.72
N SER A 182 -24.24 -24.75 30.92
CA SER A 182 -24.87 -26.02 30.50
C SER A 182 -24.42 -26.53 29.13
N TYR A 183 -23.54 -25.84 28.44
CA TYR A 183 -23.03 -26.31 27.15
C TYR A 183 -21.74 -27.11 27.30
N THR A 184 -21.85 -28.43 27.12
CA THR A 184 -20.71 -29.37 27.06
C THR A 184 -20.36 -29.74 25.62
N ASN A 185 -20.31 -28.81 24.71
CA ASN A 185 -19.93 -29.15 23.35
C ASN A 185 -18.58 -28.58 23.02
N THR A 186 -17.64 -29.48 22.73
CA THR A 186 -16.47 -29.22 21.91
C THR A 186 -16.93 -28.55 20.61
N LEU A 187 -16.27 -27.48 20.25
CA LEU A 187 -16.42 -26.83 18.95
C LEU A 187 -16.04 -27.86 17.87
N THR A 188 -17.01 -28.61 17.36
CA THR A 188 -16.83 -29.36 16.14
C THR A 188 -16.92 -28.32 15.01
N LEU A 189 -15.79 -27.86 14.55
CA LEU A 189 -15.70 -27.21 13.23
C LEU A 189 -16.26 -28.21 12.24
N PRO A 190 -17.15 -27.81 11.31
CA PRO A 190 -17.60 -28.71 10.27
C PRO A 190 -16.36 -29.25 9.57
N ASP A 191 -16.29 -30.58 9.41
CA ASP A 191 -15.25 -31.22 8.61
C ASP A 191 -15.35 -30.62 7.21
N PHE A 192 -14.38 -29.80 6.87
CA PHE A 192 -14.17 -29.36 5.50
C PHE A 192 -13.50 -30.49 4.74
N GLU A 193 -14.23 -31.58 4.50
CA GLU A 193 -13.83 -32.56 3.51
C GLU A 193 -13.84 -31.86 2.15
N ASP A 194 -12.69 -31.86 1.50
CA ASP A 194 -12.48 -31.57 0.07
C ASP A 194 -12.62 -30.14 -0.45
N THR A 195 -12.16 -29.14 0.25
CA THR A 195 -11.62 -28.00 -0.45
C THR A 195 -10.09 -28.03 -0.29
N ASN A 196 -9.39 -28.17 -1.40
CA ASN A 196 -7.94 -28.11 -1.51
C ASN A 196 -7.47 -26.68 -1.19
N ILE A 197 -7.75 -26.23 0.03
CA ILE A 197 -7.32 -24.95 0.54
C ILE A 197 -5.87 -25.16 0.94
N ASP A 198 -4.96 -24.58 0.17
CA ASP A 198 -3.54 -24.53 0.50
C ASP A 198 -3.38 -23.76 1.83
N THR A 199 -3.41 -24.51 2.94
CA THR A 199 -3.37 -24.01 4.32
C THR A 199 -2.09 -23.27 4.67
N GLN A 200 -1.16 -23.13 3.72
CA GLN A 200 0.10 -22.43 3.93
C GLN A 200 0.04 -20.93 3.56
N LYS A 201 -1.00 -20.45 2.88
CA LYS A 201 -0.97 -19.07 2.36
C LYS A 201 -1.92 -18.08 2.99
N GLU A 202 -3.13 -18.44 3.37
CA GLU A 202 -4.05 -17.49 4.02
C GLU A 202 -5.19 -18.24 4.73
N ALA A 203 -5.42 -17.95 6.02
CA ALA A 203 -6.59 -18.45 6.72
C ALA A 203 -7.80 -17.55 6.40
N TYR A 204 -8.59 -17.93 5.42
CA TYR A 204 -9.92 -17.35 5.20
C TYR A 204 -10.92 -18.09 6.09
N PHE A 205 -11.57 -17.37 6.98
CA PHE A 205 -12.70 -17.90 7.73
C PHE A 205 -13.96 -17.69 6.92
N VAL A 206 -14.50 -18.76 6.33
CA VAL A 206 -15.80 -18.72 5.66
C VAL A 206 -16.88 -19.05 6.68
N TYR A 207 -17.72 -18.08 7.03
CA TYR A 207 -18.85 -18.28 7.92
C TYR A 207 -20.08 -18.67 7.09
N THR A 208 -20.62 -19.85 7.34
CA THR A 208 -21.88 -20.30 6.73
C THR A 208 -23.11 -19.81 7.49
N SER A 209 -22.92 -19.21 8.67
CA SER A 209 -23.99 -18.66 9.52
C SER A 209 -23.51 -17.36 10.16
N PRO A 210 -24.36 -16.31 10.25
CA PRO A 210 -24.03 -15.06 10.93
C PRO A 210 -23.88 -15.21 12.46
N ILE A 211 -24.19 -16.37 13.01
CA ILE A 211 -24.11 -16.66 14.45
C ILE A 211 -23.25 -17.90 14.65
N VAL A 212 -22.09 -17.71 15.27
CA VAL A 212 -21.22 -18.79 15.72
C VAL A 212 -21.49 -19.00 17.22
N GLN A 213 -22.02 -20.17 17.58
CA GLN A 213 -22.23 -20.55 18.99
C GLN A 213 -20.98 -21.30 19.47
N ALA A 214 -20.24 -20.71 20.40
CA ALA A 214 -19.15 -21.37 21.07
C ALA A 214 -19.57 -21.73 22.50
N GLY A 215 -19.56 -23.03 22.82
CA GLY A 215 -19.79 -23.49 24.18
C GLY A 215 -18.50 -23.44 25.00
N VAL A 216 -18.54 -22.83 26.18
CA VAL A 216 -17.44 -22.89 27.14
C VAL A 216 -17.89 -23.86 28.25
N THR A 217 -17.17 -24.97 28.44
CA THR A 217 -17.37 -25.87 29.59
C THR A 217 -16.93 -25.13 30.85
N ALA A 218 -17.90 -24.66 31.62
CA ALA A 218 -17.63 -24.34 33.02
C ALA A 218 -17.63 -25.66 33.80
N THR A 219 -16.47 -26.12 34.20
CA THR A 219 -16.39 -27.15 35.22
C THR A 219 -16.93 -26.55 36.53
N ALA A 220 -18.01 -27.14 37.02
CA ALA A 220 -18.67 -26.73 38.25
C ALA A 220 -17.86 -27.16 39.49
N ASP A 221 -16.66 -26.65 39.63
CA ASP A 221 -15.91 -26.75 40.86
C ASP A 221 -15.44 -25.36 41.30
N ASN A 222 -15.92 -24.98 42.45
CA ASN A 222 -15.81 -23.69 43.10
C ASN A 222 -14.35 -23.39 43.62
N ASP A 223 -13.35 -23.77 42.93
CA ASP A 223 -11.97 -23.45 43.36
C ASP A 223 -11.42 -22.26 42.58
N SER A 224 -11.43 -21.13 43.27
CA SER A 224 -10.79 -19.88 42.77
C SER A 224 -9.29 -20.05 42.45
N VAL A 225 -8.66 -21.12 42.94
CA VAL A 225 -7.28 -21.52 42.64
C VAL A 225 -7.18 -22.11 41.23
N ASP A 226 -8.14 -22.92 40.81
CA ASP A 226 -8.14 -23.55 39.47
C ASP A 226 -8.36 -22.52 38.37
N ILE A 227 -9.20 -21.50 38.57
CA ILE A 227 -9.43 -20.41 37.63
C ILE A 227 -8.14 -19.59 37.41
N LYS A 228 -7.38 -19.27 38.47
CA LYS A 228 -6.12 -18.54 38.36
C LYS A 228 -5.06 -19.34 37.60
N THR A 229 -4.98 -20.64 37.86
CA THR A 229 -4.06 -21.55 37.19
C THR A 229 -4.39 -21.65 35.69
N ARG A 230 -5.67 -21.77 35.35
CA ARG A 230 -6.15 -21.80 33.94
C ARG A 230 -5.91 -20.48 33.21
N ILE A 231 -6.15 -19.35 33.86
CA ILE A 231 -5.83 -18.03 33.30
C ILE A 231 -4.32 -17.94 33.01
N ALA A 232 -3.46 -18.37 33.93
CA ALA A 232 -2.01 -18.36 33.75
C ALA A 232 -1.56 -19.29 32.58
N GLU A 233 -2.20 -20.46 32.42
CA GLU A 233 -1.95 -21.37 31.30
C GLU A 233 -2.41 -20.77 29.97
N LEU A 234 -3.57 -20.13 29.93
CA LEU A 234 -4.08 -19.41 28.75
C LEU A 234 -3.17 -18.23 28.37
N GLU A 235 -2.75 -17.44 29.34
CA GLU A 235 -1.78 -16.35 29.11
C GLU A 235 -0.46 -16.88 28.54
N LYS A 236 0.05 -17.99 29.07
CA LYS A 236 1.25 -18.65 28.56
C LYS A 236 1.07 -19.15 27.13
N ALA A 237 -0.08 -19.77 26.83
CA ALA A 237 -0.39 -20.27 25.50
C ALA A 237 -0.52 -19.12 24.49
N VAL A 238 -1.21 -18.02 24.86
CA VAL A 238 -1.36 -16.82 24.03
C VAL A 238 -0.01 -16.17 23.78
N LYS A 239 0.84 -16.03 24.80
CA LYS A 239 2.20 -15.50 24.66
C LYS A 239 3.04 -16.37 23.73
N ALA A 240 2.99 -17.69 23.88
CA ALA A 240 3.71 -18.63 23.02
C ALA A 240 3.24 -18.52 21.56
N SER A 241 1.93 -18.43 21.33
CA SER A 241 1.34 -18.25 20.00
C SER A 241 1.77 -16.91 19.37
N ASN A 242 1.75 -15.82 20.16
CA ASN A 242 2.16 -14.50 19.66
C ASN A 242 3.65 -14.45 19.28
N ILE A 243 4.51 -15.17 20.01
CA ILE A 243 5.93 -15.31 19.68
C ILE A 243 6.10 -16.17 18.43
N ALA A 244 5.42 -17.31 18.34
CA ALA A 244 5.49 -18.22 17.19
C ALA A 244 5.03 -17.55 15.89
N ASN A 245 4.02 -16.66 15.98
CA ASN A 245 3.48 -15.92 14.85
C ASN A 245 4.17 -14.54 14.64
N HIS A 246 5.27 -14.27 15.33
CA HIS A 246 6.04 -13.02 15.23
C HIS A 246 5.24 -11.72 15.50
N PHE A 247 4.13 -11.80 16.22
CA PHE A 247 3.35 -10.63 16.65
C PHE A 247 4.04 -9.82 17.77
N VAL A 248 4.86 -10.50 18.58
CA VAL A 248 5.66 -9.87 19.64
C VAL A 248 7.09 -10.42 19.60
N PRO A 249 8.13 -9.57 19.65
CA PRO A 249 9.51 -10.02 19.78
C PRO A 249 9.73 -10.84 21.06
N ALA A 250 10.49 -11.92 20.97
CA ALA A 250 10.76 -12.82 22.11
C ALA A 250 11.38 -12.09 23.33
N GLU A 251 12.11 -10.99 23.12
CA GLU A 251 12.70 -10.16 24.18
C GLU A 251 11.68 -9.34 24.98
N LYS A 252 10.50 -9.06 24.45
CA LYS A 252 9.44 -8.28 25.12
C LYS A 252 8.39 -9.16 25.82
N ALA A 253 8.55 -10.47 25.77
CA ALA A 253 7.63 -11.43 26.36
C ALA A 253 8.00 -11.88 27.79
N LYS A 254 9.04 -11.25 28.39
CA LYS A 254 9.45 -11.50 29.78
C LYS A 254 8.62 -10.71 30.77
#